data_acb09807e3782a8c09628d423b45ae5a
#
_entry.id   acb09807e3782a8c09628d423b45ae5a
#
_cell.length_a   1.000
_cell.length_b   1.000
_cell.length_c   1.000
_cell.angle_alpha   90.00
_cell.angle_beta   90.00
_cell.angle_gamma   90.00
#
_symmetry.space_group_name_H-M   'P 1'
#
loop_
_entity.id
_entity.type
_entity.pdbx_description
1 polymer ?
#
loop_
_entity_poly.entity_id
_entity_poly.type
_entity_poly.pdbx_seq_one_letter_code
_entity_poly.pdbx_strand_id
1 'polypeptide(L)'
;MNRPWMPLYVGDYLGDTGHLTTTQHGAYLLLMMHYWRKGELPDDDRQLCKIAKLPLKTWNEYRATLQDFFHDGWKHKRIDAELERMMRVSAKRAIAGQKGGIGSALARMKLENASLSRHASSRAIAGPLSGAAAASADHSHSHKSLLKGEASAADPLTQQPAARAEKPGIAVSPELAAYVAKRTA
;
A
#
# COMPACT_ATOMS: atom_id res chain seq x y z
N MET A 1 5.72 10.43 7.16
CA MET A 1 4.76 9.58 6.40
C MET A 1 4.31 8.41 7.27
N ASN A 2 3.02 8.01 7.22
CA ASN A 2 2.59 6.80 7.91
C ASN A 2 2.97 5.58 7.05
N ARG A 3 3.81 4.68 7.60
CA ARG A 3 4.26 3.44 6.95
C ARG A 3 3.75 2.26 7.76
N PRO A 4 2.53 1.76 7.49
CA PRO A 4 1.86 0.77 8.35
C PRO A 4 2.47 -0.62 8.28
N TRP A 5 3.23 -0.95 7.25
CA TRP A 5 3.90 -2.23 7.07
C TRP A 5 5.32 -2.06 6.54
N MET A 6 6.17 -3.04 6.78
CA MET A 6 7.56 -3.11 6.35
C MET A 6 7.80 -4.45 5.63
N PRO A 7 8.42 -4.49 4.45
CA PRO A 7 8.81 -5.74 3.83
C PRO A 7 9.94 -6.40 4.65
N LEU A 8 9.75 -7.65 5.06
CA LEU A 8 10.79 -8.47 5.67
C LEU A 8 11.05 -9.68 4.78
N TYR A 9 12.26 -9.76 4.24
CA TYR A 9 12.71 -10.88 3.44
C TYR A 9 13.28 -11.96 4.39
N VAL A 10 12.42 -12.90 4.74
CA VAL A 10 12.67 -13.85 5.82
C VAL A 10 13.93 -14.70 5.58
N GLY A 11 14.16 -15.14 4.33
CA GLY A 11 15.34 -15.94 3.99
C GLY A 11 16.65 -15.20 4.25
N ASP A 12 16.74 -13.95 3.76
CA ASP A 12 17.92 -13.12 3.96
C ASP A 12 18.08 -12.75 5.45
N TYR A 13 16.97 -12.39 6.11
CA TYR A 13 16.98 -12.07 7.54
C TYR A 13 17.54 -13.23 8.37
N LEU A 14 17.04 -14.44 8.18
CA LEU A 14 17.50 -15.61 8.92
C LEU A 14 18.93 -16.02 8.55
N GLY A 15 19.32 -15.82 7.27
CA GLY A 15 20.70 -16.09 6.82
C GLY A 15 21.71 -15.15 7.52
N ASP A 16 21.40 -13.88 7.61
CA ASP A 16 22.27 -12.87 8.21
C ASP A 16 22.29 -12.94 9.74
N THR A 17 21.18 -13.32 10.38
CA THR A 17 20.98 -13.22 11.83
C THR A 17 21.03 -14.55 12.57
N GLY A 18 21.41 -15.65 11.92
CA GLY A 18 21.42 -17.00 12.50
C GLY A 18 22.29 -17.17 13.77
N HIS A 19 23.24 -16.28 14.00
CA HIS A 19 24.10 -16.25 15.18
C HIS A 19 23.53 -15.44 16.36
N LEU A 20 22.43 -14.70 16.16
CA LEU A 20 21.84 -13.88 17.21
C LEU A 20 21.04 -14.72 18.22
N THR A 21 21.08 -14.29 19.47
CA THR A 21 20.16 -14.79 20.50
C THR A 21 18.75 -14.23 20.29
N THR A 22 17.73 -14.87 20.86
CA THR A 22 16.34 -14.38 20.79
C THR A 22 16.18 -12.92 21.23
N THR A 23 16.92 -12.50 22.27
CA THR A 23 16.90 -11.13 22.77
C THR A 23 17.52 -10.17 21.75
N GLN A 24 18.63 -10.54 21.13
CA GLN A 24 19.27 -9.73 20.07
C GLN A 24 18.38 -9.64 18.82
N HIS A 25 17.73 -10.74 18.40
CA HIS A 25 16.72 -10.69 17.35
C HIS A 25 15.61 -9.69 17.64
N GLY A 26 15.06 -9.72 18.87
CA GLY A 26 14.03 -8.78 19.29
C GLY A 26 14.50 -7.33 19.24
N ALA A 27 15.70 -7.06 19.76
CA ALA A 27 16.31 -5.74 19.73
C ALA A 27 16.53 -5.23 18.29
N TYR A 28 17.10 -6.07 17.43
CA TYR A 28 17.36 -5.75 16.02
C TYR A 28 16.05 -5.44 15.27
N LEU A 29 15.01 -6.27 15.42
CA LEU A 29 13.70 -6.02 14.82
C LEU A 29 13.09 -4.70 15.27
N LEU A 30 13.18 -4.35 16.56
CA LEU A 30 12.67 -3.08 17.09
C LEU A 30 13.42 -1.88 16.51
N LEU A 31 14.74 -1.98 16.36
CA LEU A 31 15.56 -0.97 15.70
C LEU A 31 15.17 -0.80 14.23
N MET A 32 15.03 -1.91 13.48
CA MET A 32 14.57 -1.88 12.08
C MET A 32 13.19 -1.26 11.93
N MET A 33 12.22 -1.61 12.79
CA MET A 33 10.87 -1.03 12.77
C MET A 33 10.89 0.47 13.08
N HIS A 34 11.74 0.90 14.02
CA HIS A 34 11.90 2.31 14.31
C HIS A 34 12.49 3.06 13.12
N TYR A 35 13.56 2.52 12.55
CA TYR A 35 14.21 3.06 11.35
C TYR A 35 13.22 3.19 10.19
N TRP A 36 12.45 2.14 9.92
CA TRP A 36 11.41 2.16 8.89
C TRP A 36 10.40 3.28 9.08
N ARG A 37 9.95 3.50 10.32
CA ARG A 37 8.95 4.52 10.62
C ARG A 37 9.51 5.94 10.54
N LYS A 38 10.72 6.16 11.05
CA LYS A 38 11.34 7.47 11.17
C LYS A 38 12.24 7.83 9.99
N GLY A 39 12.89 6.85 9.38
CA GLY A 39 13.90 7.02 8.33
C GLY A 39 15.32 7.10 8.87
N GLU A 40 15.48 7.10 10.19
CA GLU A 40 16.77 7.22 10.87
C GLU A 40 16.71 6.62 12.28
N LEU A 41 17.86 6.27 12.81
CA LEU A 41 18.08 5.99 14.24
C LEU A 41 18.90 7.11 14.86
N PRO A 42 18.69 7.41 16.17
CA PRO A 42 19.51 8.37 16.89
C PRO A 42 20.92 7.81 17.10
N ASP A 43 21.92 8.69 17.13
CA ASP A 43 23.29 8.33 17.50
C ASP A 43 23.53 8.54 19.01
N ASP A 44 22.62 7.99 19.81
CA ASP A 44 22.66 8.05 21.28
C ASP A 44 22.23 6.71 21.87
N ASP A 45 23.16 6.06 22.57
CA ASP A 45 22.95 4.74 23.18
C ASP A 45 21.78 4.72 24.18
N ARG A 46 21.50 5.82 24.88
CA ARG A 46 20.36 5.93 25.79
C ARG A 46 19.02 5.91 25.05
N GLN A 47 18.98 6.45 23.86
CA GLN A 47 17.78 6.40 23.02
C GLN A 47 17.67 5.04 22.33
N LEU A 48 18.77 4.52 21.82
CA LEU A 48 18.81 3.22 21.16
C LEU A 48 18.38 2.08 22.10
N CYS A 49 18.87 2.06 23.35
CA CYS A 49 18.44 1.03 24.31
C CYS A 49 16.95 1.14 24.66
N LYS A 50 16.37 2.35 24.69
CA LYS A 50 14.90 2.53 24.86
C LYS A 50 14.12 2.02 23.66
N ILE A 51 14.61 2.24 22.44
CA ILE A 51 14.00 1.72 21.19
C ILE A 51 14.07 0.20 21.19
N ALA A 52 15.21 -0.38 21.49
CA ALA A 52 15.43 -1.82 21.56
C ALA A 52 14.74 -2.49 22.77
N LYS A 53 14.16 -1.70 23.70
CA LYS A 53 13.52 -2.20 24.93
C LYS A 53 14.48 -2.99 25.83
N LEU A 54 15.75 -2.62 25.84
CA LEU A 54 16.78 -3.25 26.65
C LEU A 54 17.22 -2.33 27.81
N PRO A 55 17.60 -2.90 28.96
CA PRO A 55 18.36 -2.19 29.98
C PRO A 55 19.69 -1.71 29.40
N LEU A 56 20.22 -0.57 29.87
CA LEU A 56 21.46 0.00 29.34
C LEU A 56 22.67 -0.96 29.48
N LYS A 57 22.71 -1.76 30.54
CA LYS A 57 23.76 -2.78 30.73
C LYS A 57 23.74 -3.81 29.60
N THR A 58 22.59 -4.42 29.34
CA THR A 58 22.40 -5.41 28.27
C THR A 58 22.60 -4.78 26.88
N TRP A 59 22.19 -3.53 26.72
CA TRP A 59 22.45 -2.78 25.49
C TRP A 59 23.94 -2.68 25.21
N ASN A 60 24.74 -2.28 26.21
CA ASN A 60 26.20 -2.16 26.05
C ASN A 60 26.87 -3.50 25.68
N GLU A 61 26.34 -4.62 26.18
CA GLU A 61 26.83 -5.96 25.84
C GLU A 61 26.51 -6.34 24.38
N TYR A 62 25.34 -5.94 23.86
CA TYR A 62 24.87 -6.31 22.54
C TYR A 62 25.14 -5.27 21.45
N ARG A 63 25.52 -4.05 21.85
CA ARG A 63 25.68 -2.90 20.97
C ARG A 63 26.57 -3.20 19.76
N ALA A 64 27.74 -3.81 19.98
CA ALA A 64 28.68 -4.12 18.91
C ALA A 64 28.06 -5.07 17.90
N THR A 65 27.50 -6.20 18.37
CA THR A 65 26.83 -7.18 17.51
C THR A 65 25.67 -6.61 16.72
N LEU A 66 24.88 -5.72 17.36
CA LEU A 66 23.74 -5.08 16.67
C LEU A 66 24.21 -4.04 15.68
N GLN A 67 25.29 -3.33 15.95
CA GLN A 67 25.85 -2.31 15.08
C GLN A 67 26.40 -2.89 13.78
N ASP A 68 26.86 -4.12 13.77
CA ASP A 68 27.38 -4.81 12.56
C ASP A 68 26.34 -4.89 11.43
N PHE A 69 25.04 -4.80 11.73
CA PHE A 69 23.97 -4.75 10.74
C PHE A 69 23.71 -3.35 10.16
N PHE A 70 24.37 -2.34 10.71
CA PHE A 70 24.24 -0.95 10.29
C PHE A 70 25.57 -0.42 9.77
N HIS A 71 25.54 0.61 8.94
CA HIS A 71 26.70 1.29 8.39
C HIS A 71 26.62 2.80 8.66
N ASP A 72 27.74 3.49 8.54
CA ASP A 72 27.79 4.97 8.71
C ASP A 72 27.00 5.49 9.92
N GLY A 73 27.33 4.98 11.11
CA GLY A 73 26.56 5.20 12.32
C GLY A 73 25.46 4.14 12.46
N TRP A 74 24.20 4.54 12.33
CA TRP A 74 23.05 3.64 12.47
C TRP A 74 22.17 3.61 11.21
N LYS A 75 22.76 3.68 10.00
CA LYS A 75 22.04 3.56 8.74
C LYS A 75 21.87 2.11 8.34
N HIS A 76 20.76 1.78 7.73
CA HIS A 76 20.46 0.42 7.32
C HIS A 76 20.25 0.32 5.81
N LYS A 77 21.29 -0.15 5.09
CA LYS A 77 21.38 -0.19 3.62
C LYS A 77 20.13 -0.76 2.93
N ARG A 78 19.60 -1.86 3.44
CA ARG A 78 18.42 -2.51 2.84
C ARG A 78 17.15 -1.71 3.05
N ILE A 79 16.95 -1.17 4.26
CA ILE A 79 15.78 -0.33 4.56
C ILE A 79 15.82 0.94 3.73
N ASP A 80 16.98 1.55 3.58
CA ASP A 80 17.15 2.75 2.74
C ASP A 80 16.77 2.49 1.29
N ALA A 81 17.23 1.36 0.72
CA ALA A 81 16.86 0.96 -0.63
C ALA A 81 15.35 0.77 -0.81
N GLU A 82 14.66 0.17 0.18
CA GLU A 82 13.20 -0.01 0.14
C GLU A 82 12.46 1.32 0.33
N LEU A 83 12.94 2.20 1.20
CA LEU A 83 12.38 3.55 1.36
C LEU A 83 12.48 4.37 0.08
N GLU A 84 13.64 4.33 -0.59
CA GLU A 84 13.82 4.96 -1.89
C GLU A 84 12.89 4.39 -2.97
N ARG A 85 12.78 3.06 -3.01
CA ARG A 85 11.85 2.37 -3.92
C ARG A 85 10.42 2.82 -3.71
N MET A 86 9.97 2.88 -2.44
CA MET A 86 8.64 3.37 -2.10
C MET A 86 8.42 4.82 -2.53
N MET A 87 9.39 5.70 -2.27
CA MET A 87 9.30 7.10 -2.68
C MET A 87 9.20 7.24 -4.20
N ARG A 88 9.98 6.49 -4.96
CA ARG A 88 9.92 6.46 -6.44
C ARG A 88 8.56 5.99 -6.95
N VAL A 89 8.00 4.93 -6.35
CA VAL A 89 6.66 4.42 -6.72
C VAL A 89 5.58 5.43 -6.38
N SER A 90 5.64 6.03 -5.19
CA SER A 90 4.70 7.08 -4.76
C SER A 90 4.72 8.29 -5.69
N ALA A 91 5.91 8.78 -6.06
CA ALA A 91 6.07 9.89 -6.99
C ALA A 91 5.47 9.58 -8.38
N LYS A 92 5.74 8.36 -8.91
CA LYS A 92 5.15 7.91 -10.18
C LYS A 92 3.62 7.87 -10.12
N ARG A 93 3.04 7.37 -9.03
CA ARG A 93 1.59 7.31 -8.82
C ARG A 93 0.97 8.71 -8.71
N ALA A 94 1.64 9.64 -8.03
CA ALA A 94 1.19 11.03 -7.92
C ALA A 94 1.13 11.72 -9.30
N ILE A 95 2.17 11.56 -10.12
CA ILE A 95 2.23 12.11 -11.48
C ILE A 95 1.13 11.48 -12.36
N ALA A 96 0.96 10.17 -12.30
CA ALA A 96 -0.09 9.47 -13.06
C ALA A 96 -1.49 9.92 -12.64
N GLY A 97 -1.73 10.06 -11.33
CA GLY A 97 -2.98 10.57 -10.77
C GLY A 97 -3.29 12.01 -11.21
N GLN A 98 -2.30 12.88 -11.18
CA GLN A 98 -2.43 14.25 -11.67
C GLN A 98 -2.80 14.29 -13.16
N LYS A 99 -2.09 13.52 -13.99
CA LYS A 99 -2.38 13.42 -15.43
C LYS A 99 -3.78 12.89 -15.71
N GLY A 100 -4.20 11.85 -14.97
CA GLY A 100 -5.56 11.30 -15.06
C GLY A 100 -6.62 12.29 -14.62
N GLY A 101 -6.38 13.04 -13.55
CA GLY A 101 -7.27 14.10 -13.07
C GLY A 101 -7.49 15.21 -14.08
N ILE A 102 -6.40 15.69 -14.70
CA ILE A 102 -6.48 16.72 -15.78
C ILE A 102 -7.26 16.18 -16.97
N GLY A 103 -6.97 14.94 -17.42
CA GLY A 103 -7.68 14.32 -18.53
C GLY A 103 -9.19 14.19 -18.27
N SER A 104 -9.57 13.78 -17.06
CA SER A 104 -10.98 13.67 -16.66
C SER A 104 -11.69 15.05 -16.57
N ALA A 105 -10.97 16.07 -16.12
CA ALA A 105 -11.51 17.44 -16.07
C ALA A 105 -11.76 17.98 -17.49
N LEU A 106 -10.80 17.82 -18.40
CA LEU A 106 -10.93 18.22 -19.80
C LEU A 106 -12.08 17.49 -20.52
N ALA A 107 -12.23 16.19 -20.27
CA ALA A 107 -13.34 15.41 -20.82
C ALA A 107 -14.70 15.92 -20.34
N ARG A 108 -14.83 16.25 -19.04
CA ARG A 108 -16.05 16.87 -18.50
C ARG A 108 -16.36 18.21 -19.13
N MET A 109 -15.38 19.11 -19.26
CA MET A 109 -15.55 20.39 -19.92
C MET A 109 -15.99 20.27 -21.38
N LYS A 110 -15.42 19.30 -22.13
CA LYS A 110 -15.84 19.03 -23.50
C LYS A 110 -17.29 18.55 -23.61
N LEU A 111 -17.72 17.68 -22.67
CA LEU A 111 -19.12 17.21 -22.64
C LEU A 111 -20.09 18.36 -22.32
N GLU A 112 -19.71 19.21 -21.37
CA GLU A 112 -20.52 20.35 -20.96
C GLU A 112 -20.68 21.37 -22.11
N ASN A 113 -19.56 21.74 -22.78
CA ASN A 113 -19.61 22.60 -23.97
C ASN A 113 -20.41 21.99 -25.12
N ALA A 114 -20.32 20.69 -25.34
CA ALA A 114 -21.13 19.99 -26.36
C ALA A 114 -22.63 19.95 -26.00
N SER A 115 -22.99 19.93 -24.72
CA SER A 115 -24.36 20.01 -24.27
C SER A 115 -24.94 21.45 -24.47
N LEU A 116 -24.14 22.46 -24.11
CA LEU A 116 -24.52 23.87 -24.28
C LEU A 116 -24.71 24.21 -25.75
N SER A 117 -23.84 23.78 -26.66
CA SER A 117 -23.98 24.00 -28.10
C SER A 117 -25.21 23.30 -28.70
N ARG A 118 -25.57 22.09 -28.23
CA ARG A 118 -26.82 21.43 -28.62
C ARG A 118 -28.06 22.21 -28.16
N HIS A 119 -28.06 22.71 -26.94
CA HIS A 119 -29.17 23.57 -26.44
C HIS A 119 -29.27 24.89 -27.17
N ALA A 120 -28.17 25.51 -27.55
CA ALA A 120 -28.16 26.73 -28.35
C ALA A 120 -28.73 26.49 -29.76
N SER A 121 -28.36 25.39 -30.42
CA SER A 121 -28.87 25.02 -31.72
C SER A 121 -30.37 24.69 -31.72
N SER A 122 -30.86 24.01 -30.69
CA SER A 122 -32.31 23.71 -30.57
C SER A 122 -33.15 24.96 -30.31
N ARG A 123 -32.59 25.98 -29.66
CA ARG A 123 -33.27 27.27 -29.42
C ARG A 123 -33.31 28.16 -30.65
N ALA A 124 -32.35 28.02 -31.56
CA ALA A 124 -32.32 28.76 -32.82
C ALA A 124 -33.34 28.28 -33.85
N ILE A 125 -33.85 27.03 -33.74
CA ILE A 125 -34.86 26.46 -34.65
C ILE A 125 -36.29 26.73 -34.19
N ALA A 126 -36.52 27.12 -32.92
CA ALA A 126 -37.82 27.53 -32.40
C ALA A 126 -38.04 29.01 -32.66
N GLY A 127 -38.40 29.37 -33.89
CA GLY A 127 -38.94 30.69 -34.23
C GLY A 127 -40.29 30.91 -33.53
N PRO A 128 -40.71 32.17 -33.33
CA PRO A 128 -41.89 32.48 -32.54
C PRO A 128 -43.15 32.08 -33.27
N LEU A 129 -43.79 30.98 -32.90
CA LEU A 129 -45.17 30.71 -33.22
C LEU A 129 -46.05 31.10 -32.03
N SER A 130 -46.71 32.21 -32.22
CA SER A 130 -47.84 32.72 -31.47
C SER A 130 -48.93 31.67 -31.24
N GLY A 131 -49.52 31.63 -30.03
CA GLY A 131 -50.87 31.13 -29.85
C GLY A 131 -51.08 30.23 -28.64
N ALA A 132 -51.56 30.86 -27.59
CA ALA A 132 -52.59 30.44 -26.63
C ALA A 132 -52.94 28.95 -26.45
N ALA A 133 -52.93 28.53 -25.23
CA ALA A 133 -54.00 28.00 -24.41
C ALA A 133 -53.53 27.00 -23.36
N ALA A 134 -53.77 27.36 -22.15
CA ALA A 134 -54.18 26.66 -20.93
C ALA A 134 -54.24 25.14 -20.89
N ALA A 135 -53.75 24.66 -19.77
CA ALA A 135 -54.31 23.74 -18.78
C ALA A 135 -53.35 22.65 -18.31
N SER A 136 -53.01 22.83 -17.07
CA SER A 136 -53.09 21.94 -15.89
C SER A 136 -52.53 20.49 -15.95
N ALA A 137 -51.79 20.27 -14.85
CA ALA A 137 -51.61 19.01 -14.09
C ALA A 137 -50.72 17.96 -14.76
N ASP A 138 -49.73 17.42 -14.15
CA ASP A 138 -49.65 16.74 -12.88
C ASP A 138 -48.20 16.45 -12.49
N HIS A 139 -47.96 16.42 -11.21
CA HIS A 139 -46.70 16.08 -10.58
C HIS A 139 -46.41 14.59 -10.68
N SER A 140 -45.25 14.23 -11.19
CA SER A 140 -44.64 12.98 -10.84
C SER A 140 -43.13 13.18 -10.64
N HIS A 141 -42.76 13.42 -9.40
CA HIS A 141 -41.37 13.30 -8.95
C HIS A 141 -40.94 11.86 -9.03
N SER A 142 -40.17 11.49 -10.03
CA SER A 142 -39.41 10.27 -10.01
C SER A 142 -37.98 10.61 -9.59
N HIS A 143 -37.71 10.47 -8.29
CA HIS A 143 -36.38 10.44 -7.75
C HIS A 143 -35.65 9.18 -8.25
N LYS A 144 -34.92 9.28 -9.32
CA LYS A 144 -33.96 8.29 -9.70
C LYS A 144 -32.67 8.55 -8.93
N SER A 145 -32.58 7.91 -7.77
CA SER A 145 -31.36 7.81 -6.97
C SER A 145 -30.28 7.16 -7.83
N LEU A 146 -29.34 7.96 -8.32
CA LEU A 146 -28.09 7.51 -8.90
C LEU A 146 -27.16 7.12 -7.76
N LEU A 147 -27.22 5.86 -7.36
CA LEU A 147 -26.13 5.23 -6.63
C LEU A 147 -24.92 5.18 -7.56
N LYS A 148 -24.09 6.18 -7.43
CA LYS A 148 -22.77 6.23 -8.05
C LYS A 148 -21.88 5.25 -7.31
N GLY A 149 -21.71 4.04 -7.86
CA GLY A 149 -20.71 3.09 -7.38
C GLY A 149 -19.34 3.75 -7.46
N GLU A 150 -18.76 3.96 -6.32
CA GLU A 150 -17.34 4.27 -6.20
C GLU A 150 -16.54 3.06 -6.65
N ALA A 151 -16.00 3.12 -7.86
CA ALA A 151 -14.94 2.22 -8.26
C ALA A 151 -13.71 2.55 -7.41
N SER A 152 -13.61 1.87 -6.29
CA SER A 152 -12.39 1.81 -5.49
C SER A 152 -11.28 1.31 -6.41
N ALA A 153 -10.29 2.15 -6.68
CA ALA A 153 -9.08 1.76 -7.36
C ALA A 153 -8.42 0.66 -6.53
N ALA A 154 -8.52 -0.57 -7.01
CA ALA A 154 -7.88 -1.73 -6.40
C ALA A 154 -6.38 -1.46 -6.31
N ASP A 155 -5.85 -1.54 -5.10
CA ASP A 155 -4.42 -1.47 -4.82
C ASP A 155 -3.75 -2.67 -5.52
N PRO A 156 -2.78 -2.46 -6.43
CA PRO A 156 -2.13 -3.55 -7.16
C PRO A 156 -1.30 -4.50 -6.27
N LEU A 157 -1.22 -4.23 -4.97
CA LEU A 157 -0.57 -5.09 -3.98
C LEU A 157 -1.48 -6.19 -3.41
N THR A 158 -2.80 -6.17 -3.71
CA THR A 158 -3.75 -7.18 -3.23
C THR A 158 -4.13 -8.17 -4.35
N GLN A 159 -3.39 -8.21 -5.45
CA GLN A 159 -3.50 -9.35 -6.35
C GLN A 159 -2.86 -10.58 -5.66
N GLN A 160 -3.67 -11.29 -4.90
CA GLN A 160 -3.42 -12.70 -4.67
C GLN A 160 -3.24 -13.35 -6.05
N PRO A 161 -2.19 -14.15 -6.25
CA PRO A 161 -2.06 -14.88 -7.50
C PRO A 161 -3.30 -15.75 -7.68
N ALA A 162 -3.97 -15.59 -8.82
CA ALA A 162 -5.07 -16.44 -9.23
C ALA A 162 -4.74 -17.88 -8.91
N ALA A 163 -5.72 -18.60 -8.40
CA ALA A 163 -5.63 -20.01 -8.00
C ALA A 163 -4.78 -20.78 -9.01
N ARG A 164 -3.58 -21.13 -8.55
CA ARG A 164 -2.63 -21.93 -9.30
C ARG A 164 -3.30 -23.28 -9.54
N ALA A 165 -3.55 -23.62 -10.78
CA ALA A 165 -4.02 -24.93 -11.18
C ALA A 165 -3.26 -25.99 -10.37
N GLU A 166 -4.01 -26.90 -9.75
CA GLU A 166 -3.47 -28.00 -8.94
C GLU A 166 -2.40 -28.74 -9.75
N LYS A 167 -1.17 -28.63 -9.31
CA LYS A 167 -0.11 -29.50 -9.81
C LYS A 167 -0.38 -30.90 -9.28
N PRO A 168 -0.19 -31.95 -10.07
CA PRO A 168 -0.38 -33.33 -9.63
C PRO A 168 0.49 -33.61 -8.42
N GLY A 169 -0.08 -34.27 -7.42
CA GLY A 169 0.44 -34.47 -6.08
C GLY A 169 1.92 -34.83 -6.03
N ILE A 170 2.65 -34.08 -5.21
CA ILE A 170 3.99 -34.45 -4.79
C ILE A 170 3.83 -35.73 -3.96
N ALA A 171 4.37 -36.84 -4.47
CA ALA A 171 4.43 -38.09 -3.73
C ALA A 171 5.19 -37.83 -2.42
N VAL A 172 4.49 -37.99 -1.30
CA VAL A 172 5.08 -37.84 0.03
C VAL A 172 6.12 -38.95 0.18
N SER A 173 7.36 -38.59 0.47
CA SER A 173 8.43 -39.59 0.65
C SER A 173 8.05 -40.54 1.80
N PRO A 174 8.39 -41.86 1.69
CA PRO A 174 8.02 -42.85 2.71
C PRO A 174 8.54 -42.50 4.11
N GLU A 175 9.63 -41.76 4.21
CA GLU A 175 10.18 -41.27 5.48
C GLU A 175 9.28 -40.26 6.18
N LEU A 176 8.64 -39.35 5.41
CA LEU A 176 7.73 -38.35 5.95
C LEU A 176 6.42 -39.02 6.42
N ALA A 177 5.94 -40.03 5.70
CA ALA A 177 4.79 -40.83 6.09
C ALA A 177 5.01 -41.58 7.39
N ALA A 178 6.20 -42.18 7.56
CA ALA A 178 6.59 -42.89 8.79
C ALA A 178 6.74 -41.92 9.98
N TYR A 179 7.23 -40.73 9.77
CA TYR A 179 7.34 -39.69 10.82
C TYR A 179 5.96 -39.23 11.34
N VAL A 180 5.01 -39.04 10.44
CA VAL A 180 3.64 -38.64 10.82
C VAL A 180 2.92 -39.78 11.57
N ALA A 181 3.07 -41.04 11.12
CA ALA A 181 2.45 -42.19 11.78
C ALA A 181 2.96 -42.43 13.22
N LYS A 182 4.22 -42.10 13.52
CA LYS A 182 4.80 -42.20 14.87
C LYS A 182 4.26 -41.16 15.86
N ARG A 183 3.59 -40.11 15.40
CA ARG A 183 3.13 -39.02 16.25
C ARG A 183 1.62 -39.05 16.52
N THR A 184 0.90 -39.98 15.87
CA THR A 184 -0.57 -40.16 16.02
C THR A 184 -0.92 -41.47 16.72
N ALA A 185 0.05 -42.24 17.19
CA ALA A 185 -0.09 -43.38 18.09
C ALA A 185 0.36 -42.96 19.51
#